data_fdc3af5ee7b06b83e5b91ba8dd7a84d1
#
_entry.id   fdc3af5ee7b06b83e5b91ba8dd7a84d1
#
_cell.length_a   1.000
_cell.length_b   1.000
_cell.length_c   1.000
_cell.angle_alpha   90.00
_cell.angle_beta   90.00
_cell.angle_gamma   90.00
#
_symmetry.space_group_name_H-M   'P 1'
#
loop_
_entity.id
_entity.type
_entity.pdbx_description
1 polymer ?
#
loop_
_entity_poly.entity_id
_entity_poly.type
_entity_poly.pdbx_seq_one_letter_code
_entity_poly.pdbx_strand_id
1 'polypeptide(L)'
;DAIVELTETGSSLRANNLRVIDTITTSTTRFIANKKAWQNKFKREKIENISILLNAAIDARSKVGLKMNVKKDDLETILKILPAEKSPTVSSLADSDYAAVEVVINDKVERSLVPALKRAGASGIITYPLNKVIH
;
A
#
# COMPACT_ATOMS: atom_id res chain seq x y z
N ASP A 1 15.11 -36.39 0.94
CA ASP A 1 14.91 -36.11 -0.49
C ASP A 1 14.75 -34.61 -0.71
N ALA A 2 15.11 -34.13 -1.90
CA ALA A 2 14.96 -32.75 -2.32
C ALA A 2 14.22 -32.69 -3.65
N ILE A 3 13.42 -31.65 -3.84
CA ILE A 3 12.66 -31.41 -5.08
C ILE A 3 12.92 -29.98 -5.57
N VAL A 4 12.70 -29.74 -6.85
CA VAL A 4 12.65 -28.39 -7.44
C VAL A 4 11.18 -28.02 -7.59
N GLU A 5 10.78 -26.90 -6.99
CA GLU A 5 9.38 -26.46 -6.97
C GLU A 5 9.31 -24.96 -7.27
N LEU A 6 8.24 -24.55 -7.94
CA LEU A 6 7.90 -23.15 -8.16
C LEU A 6 6.99 -22.67 -7.03
N THR A 7 7.41 -21.62 -6.33
CA THR A 7 6.61 -21.07 -5.25
C THR A 7 6.58 -19.53 -5.31
N GLU A 8 5.43 -18.94 -5.02
CA GLU A 8 5.25 -17.51 -4.92
C GLU A 8 5.12 -17.09 -3.45
N THR A 9 4.17 -17.68 -2.73
CA THR A 9 3.86 -17.33 -1.33
C THR A 9 4.43 -18.31 -0.31
N GLY A 10 4.97 -19.42 -0.76
CA GLY A 10 5.43 -20.53 0.08
C GLY A 10 4.31 -21.27 0.82
N SER A 11 3.04 -21.02 0.49
CA SER A 11 1.91 -21.66 1.18
C SER A 11 1.88 -23.18 0.97
N SER A 12 2.09 -23.66 -0.25
CA SER A 12 2.19 -25.09 -0.57
C SER A 12 3.37 -25.76 0.14
N LEU A 13 4.50 -25.06 0.25
CA LEU A 13 5.67 -25.58 0.98
C LEU A 13 5.35 -25.76 2.47
N ARG A 14 4.74 -24.77 3.10
CA ARG A 14 4.32 -24.87 4.51
C ARG A 14 3.29 -25.97 4.74
N ALA A 15 2.30 -26.10 3.86
CA ALA A 15 1.27 -27.15 3.97
C ALA A 15 1.85 -28.57 3.87
N ASN A 16 2.98 -28.75 3.18
CA ASN A 16 3.67 -30.04 3.03
C ASN A 16 4.92 -30.18 3.90
N ASN A 17 5.10 -29.32 4.91
CA ASN A 17 6.27 -29.30 5.81
C ASN A 17 7.62 -29.24 5.08
N LEU A 18 7.65 -28.54 3.94
CA LEU A 18 8.86 -28.33 3.16
C LEU A 18 9.53 -27.02 3.53
N ARG A 19 10.85 -26.96 3.44
CA ARG A 19 11.64 -25.74 3.59
C ARG A 19 12.43 -25.46 2.32
N VAL A 20 12.59 -24.18 1.99
CA VAL A 20 13.51 -23.75 0.94
C VAL A 20 14.94 -23.99 1.41
N ILE A 21 15.73 -24.74 0.63
CA ILE A 21 17.15 -24.97 0.87
C ILE A 21 17.95 -23.91 0.11
N ASP A 22 17.56 -23.66 -1.15
CA ASP A 22 18.21 -22.70 -2.04
C ASP A 22 17.20 -22.15 -3.05
N THR A 23 17.47 -20.97 -3.61
CA THR A 23 16.67 -20.36 -4.68
C THR A 23 17.46 -20.40 -5.99
N ILE A 24 17.08 -21.34 -6.86
CA ILE A 24 17.76 -21.55 -8.15
C ILE A 24 17.57 -20.37 -9.10
N THR A 25 16.36 -19.83 -9.17
CA THR A 25 16.03 -18.67 -10.01
C THR A 25 14.79 -17.95 -9.51
N THR A 26 14.65 -16.68 -9.89
CA THR A 26 13.44 -15.89 -9.64
C THR A 26 12.82 -15.46 -10.95
N SER A 27 11.48 -15.48 -11.03
CA SER A 27 10.72 -15.03 -12.19
C SER A 27 9.74 -13.94 -11.77
N THR A 28 9.58 -12.93 -12.61
CA THR A 28 8.63 -11.84 -12.38
C THR A 28 7.73 -11.66 -13.59
N THR A 29 6.47 -11.35 -13.33
CA THR A 29 5.53 -10.96 -14.39
C THR A 29 6.00 -9.66 -15.04
N ARG A 30 6.02 -9.62 -16.38
CA ARG A 30 6.43 -8.45 -17.16
C ARG A 30 5.31 -8.03 -18.11
N PHE A 31 5.05 -6.72 -18.18
CA PHE A 31 4.22 -6.13 -19.22
C PHE A 31 5.11 -5.83 -20.43
N ILE A 32 4.86 -6.49 -21.55
CA ILE A 32 5.70 -6.41 -22.76
C ILE A 32 4.93 -5.82 -23.92
N ALA A 33 5.63 -5.17 -24.83
CA ALA A 33 5.07 -4.60 -26.03
C ALA A 33 5.94 -4.93 -27.27
N ASN A 34 5.29 -5.03 -28.44
CA ASN A 34 5.97 -5.17 -29.71
C ASN A 34 6.74 -3.87 -30.04
N LYS A 35 7.97 -3.98 -30.55
CA LYS A 35 8.83 -2.84 -30.91
C LYS A 35 8.16 -1.86 -31.88
N LYS A 36 7.44 -2.37 -32.91
CA LYS A 36 6.70 -1.50 -33.86
C LYS A 36 5.55 -0.75 -33.20
N ALA A 37 4.85 -1.39 -32.26
CA ALA A 37 3.79 -0.74 -31.49
C ALA A 37 4.37 0.38 -30.61
N TRP A 38 5.53 0.15 -29.99
CA TRP A 38 6.22 1.15 -29.18
C TRP A 38 6.68 2.38 -29.96
N GLN A 39 7.06 2.22 -31.22
CA GLN A 39 7.43 3.34 -32.11
C GLN A 39 6.24 4.20 -32.53
N ASN A 40 5.03 3.65 -32.51
CA ASN A 40 3.81 4.40 -32.83
C ASN A 40 3.38 5.22 -31.62
N LYS A 41 3.37 6.56 -31.73
CA LYS A 41 3.06 7.49 -30.63
C LYS A 41 1.73 7.17 -29.93
N PHE A 42 0.66 6.97 -30.70
CA PHE A 42 -0.67 6.67 -30.13
C PHE A 42 -0.70 5.34 -29.36
N LYS A 43 -0.11 4.28 -29.95
CA LYS A 43 -0.06 2.96 -29.28
C LYS A 43 0.82 3.00 -28.03
N ARG A 44 1.96 3.68 -28.09
CA ARG A 44 2.85 3.84 -26.93
C ARG A 44 2.14 4.53 -25.78
N GLU A 45 1.45 5.65 -26.04
CA GLU A 45 0.67 6.36 -25.02
C GLU A 45 -0.37 5.46 -24.34
N LYS A 46 -1.08 4.62 -25.11
CA LYS A 46 -2.03 3.64 -24.56
C LYS A 46 -1.36 2.58 -23.70
N ILE A 47 -0.20 2.09 -24.12
CA ILE A 47 0.59 1.10 -23.37
C ILE A 47 1.09 1.71 -22.05
N GLU A 48 1.62 2.94 -22.08
CA GLU A 48 2.07 3.68 -20.90
C GLU A 48 0.92 3.92 -19.91
N ASN A 49 -0.25 4.35 -20.39
CA ASN A 49 -1.43 4.55 -19.56
C ASN A 49 -1.89 3.24 -18.88
N ILE A 50 -1.92 2.13 -19.62
CA ILE A 50 -2.23 0.81 -19.06
C ILE A 50 -1.18 0.42 -18.00
N SER A 51 0.11 0.63 -18.28
CA SER A 51 1.19 0.32 -17.34
C SER A 51 1.04 1.08 -16.02
N ILE A 52 0.74 2.39 -16.09
CA ILE A 52 0.48 3.22 -14.90
C ILE A 52 -0.66 2.62 -14.07
N LEU A 53 -1.78 2.28 -14.70
CA LEU A 53 -2.95 1.76 -14.00
C LEU A 53 -2.71 0.37 -13.40
N LEU A 54 -1.97 -0.51 -14.08
CA LEU A 54 -1.61 -1.82 -13.56
C LEU A 54 -0.68 -1.72 -12.36
N ASN A 55 0.37 -0.90 -12.45
CA ASN A 55 1.29 -0.66 -11.33
C ASN A 55 0.54 -0.04 -10.14
N ALA A 56 -0.31 0.95 -10.38
CA ALA A 56 -1.12 1.57 -9.33
C ALA A 56 -2.04 0.57 -8.59
N ALA A 57 -2.60 -0.41 -9.31
CA ALA A 57 -3.41 -1.46 -8.70
C ALA A 57 -2.58 -2.46 -7.90
N ILE A 58 -1.35 -2.76 -8.35
CA ILE A 58 -0.41 -3.62 -7.62
C ILE A 58 0.05 -2.92 -6.34
N ASP A 59 0.43 -1.64 -6.43
CA ASP A 59 0.88 -0.85 -5.28
C ASP A 59 -0.21 -0.69 -4.22
N ALA A 60 -1.48 -0.58 -4.64
CA ALA A 60 -2.62 -0.49 -3.73
C ALA A 60 -2.83 -1.74 -2.87
N ARG A 61 -2.38 -2.93 -3.32
CA ARG A 61 -2.58 -4.20 -2.60
C ARG A 61 -1.92 -4.26 -1.23
N SER A 62 -0.86 -3.50 -1.04
CA SER A 62 -0.10 -3.42 0.21
C SER A 62 -0.41 -2.17 1.02
N LYS A 63 -1.45 -1.42 0.65
CA LYS A 63 -1.77 -0.12 1.25
C LYS A 63 -3.23 -0.02 1.62
N VAL A 64 -3.49 0.74 2.68
CA VAL A 64 -4.82 1.11 3.15
C VAL A 64 -4.91 2.62 3.35
N GLY A 65 -6.09 3.16 3.10
CA GLY A 65 -6.41 4.52 3.49
C GLY A 65 -6.82 4.55 4.96
N LEU A 66 -6.35 5.53 5.70
CA LEU A 66 -6.65 5.76 7.10
C LEU A 66 -7.18 7.18 7.27
N LYS A 67 -8.37 7.29 7.86
CA LYS A 67 -8.99 8.57 8.25
C LYS A 67 -9.26 8.59 9.73
N MET A 68 -9.16 9.75 10.36
CA MET A 68 -9.47 9.93 11.77
C MET A 68 -9.78 11.39 12.08
N ASN A 69 -10.46 11.60 13.21
CA ASN A 69 -10.67 12.90 13.80
C ASN A 69 -9.74 13.04 15.02
N VAL A 70 -9.10 14.19 15.14
CA VAL A 70 -8.10 14.48 16.17
C VAL A 70 -8.40 15.84 16.77
N LYS A 71 -8.32 15.97 18.09
CA LYS A 71 -8.31 17.30 18.72
C LYS A 71 -7.08 18.09 18.27
N LYS A 72 -7.22 19.39 18.05
CA LYS A 72 -6.10 20.23 17.62
C LYS A 72 -4.90 20.19 18.56
N ASP A 73 -5.16 20.07 19.86
CA ASP A 73 -4.12 19.97 20.89
C ASP A 73 -3.30 18.66 20.76
N ASP A 74 -3.90 17.58 20.28
CA ASP A 74 -3.26 16.28 20.10
C ASP A 74 -2.66 16.09 18.70
N LEU A 75 -2.92 17.01 17.78
CA LEU A 75 -2.59 16.87 16.35
C LEU A 75 -1.10 16.62 16.12
N GLU A 76 -0.24 17.41 16.77
CA GLU A 76 1.21 17.27 16.62
C GLU A 76 1.72 15.91 17.10
N THR A 77 1.16 15.40 18.19
CA THR A 77 1.47 14.06 18.72
C THR A 77 1.05 12.97 17.73
N ILE A 78 -0.15 13.07 17.16
CA ILE A 78 -0.65 12.13 16.15
C ILE A 78 0.24 12.17 14.89
N LEU A 79 0.60 13.34 14.40
CA LEU A 79 1.45 13.49 13.22
C LEU A 79 2.84 12.86 13.40
N LYS A 80 3.39 12.86 14.63
CA LYS A 80 4.67 12.20 14.95
C LYS A 80 4.57 10.66 14.97
N ILE A 81 3.40 10.12 15.25
CA ILE A 81 3.15 8.66 15.27
C ILE A 81 2.96 8.11 13.84
N LEU A 82 2.45 8.93 12.94
CA LEU A 82 2.16 8.49 11.56
C LEU A 82 3.45 8.22 10.77
N PRO A 83 3.46 7.17 9.92
CA PRO A 83 4.61 6.88 9.08
C PRO A 83 4.95 8.04 8.14
N ALA A 84 6.24 8.37 8.03
CA ALA A 84 6.73 9.55 7.30
C ALA A 84 6.78 9.40 5.77
N GLU A 85 6.09 8.43 5.17
CA GLU A 85 6.16 8.21 3.71
C GLU A 85 5.67 9.42 2.89
N LYS A 86 4.66 10.14 3.39
CA LYS A 86 4.19 11.43 2.87
C LYS A 86 3.48 12.21 3.98
N SER A 87 3.50 13.53 3.89
CA SER A 87 2.74 14.37 4.81
C SER A 87 1.26 14.01 4.79
N PRO A 88 0.63 13.74 5.92
CA PRO A 88 -0.82 13.50 5.99
C PRO A 88 -1.59 14.73 5.51
N THR A 89 -2.77 14.50 4.95
CA THR A 89 -3.73 15.57 4.67
C THR A 89 -4.44 15.93 5.98
N VAL A 90 -4.41 17.21 6.34
CA VAL A 90 -5.12 17.73 7.50
C VAL A 90 -6.19 18.70 7.02
N SER A 91 -7.44 18.49 7.42
CA SER A 91 -8.59 19.31 7.04
C SER A 91 -9.36 19.78 8.27
N SER A 92 -9.92 21.00 8.20
CA SER A 92 -10.79 21.53 9.23
C SER A 92 -12.11 20.76 9.27
N LEU A 93 -12.65 20.57 10.46
CA LEU A 93 -14.00 20.05 10.68
C LEU A 93 -14.97 21.20 11.01
N ALA A 94 -16.28 20.90 10.96
CA ALA A 94 -17.32 21.85 11.40
C ALA A 94 -17.14 22.23 12.87
N ASP A 95 -16.70 21.29 13.70
CA ASP A 95 -16.24 21.56 15.06
C ASP A 95 -14.81 22.13 14.98
N SER A 96 -14.66 23.37 15.45
CA SER A 96 -13.39 24.10 15.39
C SER A 96 -12.28 23.50 16.23
N ASP A 97 -12.60 22.68 17.23
CA ASP A 97 -11.63 22.05 18.13
C ASP A 97 -11.00 20.78 17.57
N TYR A 98 -11.53 20.29 16.45
CA TYR A 98 -11.08 19.08 15.80
C TYR A 98 -10.53 19.31 14.39
N ALA A 99 -9.68 18.42 13.96
CA ALA A 99 -9.19 18.30 12.59
C ALA A 99 -9.40 16.86 12.09
N ALA A 100 -9.69 16.72 10.81
CA ALA A 100 -9.63 15.43 10.13
C ALA A 100 -8.23 15.18 9.60
N VAL A 101 -7.70 13.99 9.82
CA VAL A 101 -6.41 13.56 9.31
C VAL A 101 -6.63 12.37 8.38
N GLU A 102 -6.06 12.45 7.17
CA GLU A 102 -6.11 11.37 6.18
C GLU A 102 -4.71 11.03 5.71
N VAL A 103 -4.40 9.73 5.63
CA VAL A 103 -3.09 9.23 5.19
C VAL A 103 -3.24 7.86 4.54
N VAL A 104 -2.33 7.55 3.62
CA VAL A 104 -2.15 6.21 3.07
C VAL A 104 -0.99 5.54 3.80
N ILE A 105 -1.22 4.36 4.33
CA ILE A 105 -0.22 3.57 5.07
C ILE A 105 -0.05 2.18 4.47
N ASN A 106 1.05 1.52 4.80
CA ASN A 106 1.21 0.10 4.49
C ASN A 106 0.28 -0.73 5.40
N ASP A 107 -0.38 -1.74 4.84
CA ASP A 107 -1.31 -2.64 5.56
C ASP A 107 -0.65 -3.38 6.73
N LYS A 108 0.65 -3.68 6.63
CA LYS A 108 1.40 -4.38 7.67
C LYS A 108 1.53 -3.59 8.98
N VAL A 109 1.54 -2.26 8.91
CA VAL A 109 1.67 -1.42 10.10
C VAL A 109 0.34 -1.07 10.73
N GLU A 110 -0.79 -1.28 10.04
CA GLU A 110 -2.13 -0.94 10.52
C GLU A 110 -2.41 -1.50 11.92
N ARG A 111 -2.14 -2.80 12.12
CA ARG A 111 -2.45 -3.50 13.38
C ARG A 111 -1.76 -2.90 14.61
N SER A 112 -0.57 -2.36 14.46
CA SER A 112 0.16 -1.70 15.54
C SER A 112 -0.14 -0.21 15.65
N LEU A 113 -0.37 0.43 14.50
CA LEU A 113 -0.57 1.87 14.40
C LEU A 113 -1.95 2.31 14.93
N VAL A 114 -3.04 1.64 14.53
CA VAL A 114 -4.41 2.01 14.92
C VAL A 114 -4.60 2.05 16.46
N PRO A 115 -4.15 1.03 17.23
CA PRO A 115 -4.22 1.11 18.69
C PRO A 115 -3.36 2.24 19.29
N ALA A 116 -2.21 2.55 18.69
CA ALA A 116 -1.35 3.65 19.14
C ALA A 116 -2.04 5.01 18.93
N LEU A 117 -2.61 5.24 17.74
CA LEU A 117 -3.38 6.45 17.42
C LEU A 117 -4.59 6.62 18.35
N LYS A 118 -5.30 5.52 18.65
CA LYS A 118 -6.45 5.56 19.58
C LYS A 118 -6.02 6.00 20.99
N ARG A 119 -4.90 5.48 21.48
CA ARG A 119 -4.34 5.87 22.79
C ARG A 119 -3.86 7.33 22.81
N ALA A 120 -3.40 7.84 21.68
CA ALA A 120 -2.95 9.21 21.52
C ALA A 120 -4.09 10.23 21.32
N GLY A 121 -5.36 9.82 21.42
CA GLY A 121 -6.52 10.71 21.36
C GLY A 121 -7.26 10.71 20.02
N ALA A 122 -6.83 9.95 19.01
CA ALA A 122 -7.56 9.85 17.76
C ALA A 122 -8.92 9.17 17.96
N SER A 123 -9.93 9.67 17.28
CA SER A 123 -11.32 9.19 17.30
C SER A 123 -11.87 9.03 15.88
N GLY A 124 -12.96 8.29 15.72
CA GLY A 124 -13.55 8.07 14.40
C GLY A 124 -12.57 7.47 13.40
N ILE A 125 -11.68 6.58 13.86
CA ILE A 125 -10.66 5.97 13.01
C ILE A 125 -11.34 5.01 12.03
N ILE A 126 -11.11 5.23 10.73
CA ILE A 126 -11.66 4.42 9.64
C ILE A 126 -10.49 3.97 8.77
N THR A 127 -10.41 2.67 8.52
CA THR A 127 -9.50 2.10 7.51
C THR A 127 -10.31 1.59 6.33
N TYR A 128 -9.79 1.74 5.11
CA TYR A 128 -10.47 1.31 3.90
C TYR A 128 -9.46 0.87 2.83
N PRO A 129 -9.84 -0.15 2.02
CA PRO A 129 -8.98 -0.63 0.94
C PRO A 129 -8.87 0.42 -0.17
N LEU A 130 -7.72 0.42 -0.84
CA LEU A 130 -7.46 1.29 -1.97
C LEU A 130 -7.52 0.48 -3.27
N ASN A 131 -8.18 1.02 -4.28
CA ASN A 131 -8.23 0.39 -5.60
C ASN A 131 -6.97 0.64 -6.42
N LYS A 132 -6.40 1.82 -6.32
CA LYS A 132 -5.19 2.25 -7.03
C LYS A 132 -4.47 3.34 -6.22
N VAL A 133 -3.14 3.29 -6.25
CA VAL A 133 -2.26 4.36 -5.74
C VAL A 133 -1.32 4.75 -6.86
N ILE A 134 -1.39 6.00 -7.30
CA ILE A 134 -0.55 6.56 -8.37
C ILE A 134 0.43 7.53 -7.71
N HIS A 135 1.71 7.29 -7.90
CA HIS A 135 2.80 8.12 -7.37
C HIS A 135 3.28 9.16 -8.37
#